data_d4898aa470947902f06dea023388ae83
#
_entry.id   d4898aa470947902f06dea023388ae83
#
_cell.length_a   1.000
_cell.length_b   1.000
_cell.length_c   1.000
_cell.angle_alpha   90.00
_cell.angle_beta   90.00
_cell.angle_gamma   90.00
#
_symmetry.space_group_name_H-M   'P 1'
#
loop_
_entity.id
_entity.type
_entity.pdbx_description
1 polymer ?
#
loop_
_entity_poly.entity_id
_entity_poly.type
_entity_poly.pdbx_seq_one_letter_code
_entity_poly.pdbx_strand_id
1 'polypeptide(L)'
;MPTFVVEYTYSPESSSGRDDHRTDHHAWLAELVRRKVVLSSSPHADHSGARFVVDAADADTVERLFGHDPFAQAHLVSHVSISPGAGDSFPGFATH
;
A
#
# COMPACT_ATOMS: atom_id res chain seq x y z
N MET A 1 11.97 0.02 13.30
CA MET A 1 10.67 0.66 13.53
C MET A 1 9.57 -0.36 13.41
N PRO A 2 8.40 -0.10 13.98
CA PRO A 2 7.29 -1.04 13.82
C PRO A 2 6.86 -1.17 12.37
N THR A 3 6.22 -2.27 12.07
CA THR A 3 5.68 -2.49 10.73
C THR A 3 4.16 -2.36 10.76
N PHE A 4 3.62 -1.98 9.63
CA PHE A 4 2.17 -1.83 9.45
C PHE A 4 1.78 -2.50 8.13
N VAL A 5 0.54 -2.96 8.07
CA VAL A 5 -0.04 -3.49 6.84
C VAL A 5 -1.06 -2.50 6.34
N VAL A 6 -0.90 -2.10 5.09
CA VAL A 6 -1.86 -1.23 4.41
C VAL A 6 -2.58 -2.09 3.38
N GLU A 7 -3.91 -2.09 3.43
CA GLU A 7 -4.74 -2.80 2.46
C GLU A 7 -5.54 -1.77 1.67
N TYR A 8 -5.40 -1.82 0.36
CA TYR A 8 -6.21 -1.03 -0.55
C TYR A 8 -7.33 -1.89 -1.10
N THR A 9 -8.50 -1.30 -1.22
CA THR A 9 -9.61 -1.90 -1.96
C THR A 9 -9.94 -0.97 -3.12
N TYR A 10 -10.06 -1.52 -4.32
CA TYR A 10 -10.41 -0.77 -5.52
C TYR A 10 -11.82 -1.14 -5.95
N SER A 11 -12.55 -0.16 -6.45
CA SER A 11 -13.83 -0.46 -7.11
C SER A 11 -13.57 -0.71 -8.59
N PRO A 12 -14.43 -1.53 -9.25
CA PRO A 12 -14.26 -1.76 -10.69
C PRO A 12 -14.34 -0.47 -11.51
N GLU A 13 -15.13 0.49 -11.04
CA GLU A 13 -15.29 1.76 -11.76
C GLU A 13 -14.00 2.56 -11.85
N SER A 14 -13.05 2.34 -10.96
CA SER A 14 -11.81 3.10 -10.96
C SER A 14 -10.74 2.51 -11.87
N SER A 15 -11.06 1.44 -12.60
CA SER A 15 -10.06 0.71 -13.39
C SER A 15 -9.36 1.59 -14.42
N SER A 16 -10.11 2.36 -15.20
CA SER A 16 -9.47 3.20 -16.22
C SER A 16 -8.68 4.34 -15.60
N GLY A 17 -9.15 4.89 -14.49
CA GLY A 17 -8.39 5.91 -13.77
C GLY A 17 -7.09 5.36 -13.23
N ARG A 18 -7.11 4.13 -12.70
CA ARG A 18 -5.88 3.49 -12.25
C ARG A 18 -4.91 3.26 -13.40
N ASP A 19 -5.41 2.88 -14.58
CA ASP A 19 -4.55 2.74 -15.74
C ASP A 19 -3.87 4.07 -16.09
N ASP A 20 -4.62 5.16 -16.04
CA ASP A 20 -4.09 6.49 -16.37
C ASP A 20 -3.03 6.95 -15.38
N HIS A 21 -3.14 6.57 -14.11
CA HIS A 21 -2.25 7.02 -13.05
C HIS A 21 -1.22 5.96 -12.62
N ARG A 22 -1.18 4.82 -13.31
CA ARG A 22 -0.34 3.70 -12.88
C ARG A 22 1.14 4.03 -12.90
N THR A 23 1.60 4.74 -13.90
CA THR A 23 3.01 5.11 -13.99
C THR A 23 3.43 5.98 -12.81
N ASP A 24 2.60 6.97 -12.45
CA ASP A 24 2.89 7.85 -11.33
C ASP A 24 2.82 7.10 -10.00
N HIS A 25 1.83 6.20 -9.86
CA HIS A 25 1.72 5.36 -8.66
C HIS A 25 2.95 4.50 -8.49
N HIS A 26 3.41 3.86 -9.57
CA HIS A 26 4.59 3.00 -9.50
C HIS A 26 5.86 3.80 -9.18
N ALA A 27 5.97 5.02 -9.69
CA ALA A 27 7.12 5.86 -9.39
C ALA A 27 7.15 6.24 -7.90
N TRP A 28 6.00 6.61 -7.35
CA TRP A 28 5.86 6.91 -5.92
C TRP A 28 6.23 5.67 -5.07
N LEU A 29 5.69 4.51 -5.44
CA LEU A 29 5.93 3.28 -4.70
C LEU A 29 7.40 2.86 -4.78
N ALA A 30 7.99 2.96 -5.97
CA ALA A 30 9.39 2.57 -6.16
C ALA A 30 10.33 3.41 -5.27
N GLU A 31 10.03 4.68 -5.10
CA GLU A 31 10.83 5.53 -4.23
C GLU A 31 10.74 5.05 -2.77
N LEU A 32 9.56 4.68 -2.31
CA LEU A 32 9.40 4.19 -0.95
C LEU A 32 10.07 2.82 -0.75
N VAL A 33 10.04 1.98 -1.77
CA VAL A 33 10.74 0.69 -1.73
C VAL A 33 12.25 0.93 -1.68
N ARG A 34 12.75 1.84 -2.50
CA ARG A 34 14.17 2.17 -2.52
C ARG A 34 14.65 2.66 -1.17
N ARG A 35 13.81 3.44 -0.47
CA ARG A 35 14.12 3.98 0.85
C ARG A 35 13.85 3.00 1.97
N LYS A 36 13.39 1.80 1.65
CA LYS A 36 13.07 0.73 2.62
C LYS A 36 11.95 1.13 3.57
N VAL A 37 11.09 2.02 3.14
CA VAL A 37 9.87 2.36 3.86
C VAL A 37 8.79 1.32 3.54
N VAL A 38 8.61 0.99 2.26
CA VAL A 38 7.75 -0.11 1.86
C VAL A 38 8.61 -1.35 1.71
N LEU A 39 8.34 -2.35 2.53
CA LEU A 39 9.12 -3.57 2.57
C LEU A 39 8.62 -4.62 1.59
N SER A 40 7.33 -4.61 1.29
CA SER A 40 6.76 -5.47 0.27
C SER A 40 5.48 -4.86 -0.24
N SER A 41 5.13 -5.17 -1.46
CA SER A 41 3.85 -4.77 -2.03
C SER A 41 3.37 -5.88 -2.95
N SER A 42 2.08 -6.19 -2.88
CA SER A 42 1.49 -7.28 -3.65
C SER A 42 0.10 -6.88 -4.11
N PRO A 43 -0.16 -6.88 -5.41
CA PRO A 43 -1.53 -6.72 -5.86
C PRO A 43 -2.32 -7.99 -5.55
N HIS A 44 -3.62 -7.84 -5.32
CA HIS A 44 -4.48 -9.01 -5.20
C HIS A 44 -4.67 -9.63 -6.59
N ALA A 45 -4.77 -10.96 -6.61
CA ALA A 45 -4.82 -11.69 -7.89
C ALA A 45 -6.02 -11.31 -8.73
N ASP A 46 -7.12 -10.90 -8.10
CA ASP A 46 -8.34 -10.52 -8.81
C ASP A 46 -8.42 -9.02 -9.11
N HIS A 47 -7.33 -8.29 -8.89
CA HIS A 47 -7.23 -6.86 -9.11
C HIS A 47 -8.18 -6.02 -8.24
N SER A 48 -8.67 -6.60 -7.13
CA SER A 48 -9.59 -5.88 -6.24
C SER A 48 -8.89 -4.98 -5.24
N GLY A 49 -7.58 -5.03 -5.18
CA GLY A 49 -6.82 -4.22 -4.23
C GLY A 49 -5.35 -4.57 -4.21
N ALA A 50 -4.70 -4.15 -3.15
CA ALA A 50 -3.27 -4.42 -2.98
C ALA A 50 -2.93 -4.38 -1.49
N ARG A 51 -1.85 -5.06 -1.13
CA ARG A 51 -1.36 -5.09 0.24
C ARG A 51 0.07 -4.58 0.26
N PHE A 52 0.36 -3.74 1.24
CA PHE A 52 1.71 -3.21 1.43
C PHE A 52 2.15 -3.46 2.86
N VAL A 53 3.40 -3.82 3.05
CA VAL A 53 4.01 -3.89 4.38
C VAL A 53 4.95 -2.72 4.50
N VAL A 54 4.79 -1.92 5.56
CA VAL A 54 5.42 -0.61 5.68
C VAL A 54 6.15 -0.53 7.01
N ASP A 55 7.36 -0.01 6.99
CA ASP A 55 8.16 0.28 8.17
C ASP A 55 8.03 1.76 8.48
N ALA A 56 7.42 2.10 9.60
CA ALA A 56 7.16 3.49 9.97
C ALA A 56 7.05 3.63 11.48
N ALA A 57 7.20 4.84 11.97
CA ALA A 57 7.16 5.12 13.40
C ALA A 57 5.78 4.87 14.00
N ASP A 58 4.72 5.22 13.27
CA ASP A 58 3.35 5.09 13.77
C ASP A 58 2.37 5.09 12.60
N ALA A 59 1.11 4.80 12.91
CA ALA A 59 0.07 4.72 11.89
C ALA A 59 -0.19 6.07 11.23
N ASP A 60 -0.07 7.17 11.96
CA ASP A 60 -0.27 8.50 11.38
C ASP A 60 0.75 8.78 10.29
N THR A 61 2.00 8.34 10.48
CA THR A 61 3.03 8.48 9.47
C THR A 61 2.66 7.68 8.21
N VAL A 62 2.16 6.46 8.39
CA VAL A 62 1.72 5.62 7.27
C VAL A 62 0.58 6.31 6.52
N GLU A 63 -0.38 6.85 7.25
CA GLU A 63 -1.51 7.53 6.64
C GLU A 63 -1.06 8.72 5.78
N ARG A 64 -0.13 9.51 6.31
CA ARG A 64 0.39 10.65 5.56
C ARG A 64 1.16 10.22 4.32
N LEU A 65 1.99 9.18 4.44
CA LEU A 65 2.75 8.68 3.30
C LEU A 65 1.83 8.19 2.18
N PHE A 66 0.82 7.41 2.53
CA PHE A 66 -0.08 6.85 1.53
C PHE A 66 -1.06 7.87 0.99
N GLY A 67 -1.27 8.98 1.71
CA GLY A 67 -2.03 10.11 1.17
C GLY A 67 -1.36 10.79 -0.01
N HIS A 68 -0.06 10.57 -0.21
CA HIS A 68 0.66 11.10 -1.37
C HIS A 68 0.65 10.16 -2.58
N ASP A 69 0.08 8.97 -2.45
CA ASP A 69 -0.04 8.05 -3.57
C ASP A 69 -0.91 8.70 -4.64
N PRO A 70 -0.45 8.78 -5.90
CA PRO A 70 -1.28 9.31 -6.98
C PRO A 70 -2.64 8.64 -7.11
N PHE A 71 -2.75 7.34 -6.79
CA PHE A 71 -4.05 6.68 -6.78
C PHE A 71 -4.96 7.27 -5.70
N ALA A 72 -4.42 7.53 -4.52
CA ALA A 72 -5.22 8.11 -3.44
C ALA A 72 -5.63 9.54 -3.75
N GLN A 73 -4.72 10.33 -4.32
CA GLN A 73 -4.99 11.72 -4.67
C GLN A 73 -6.03 11.85 -5.77
N ALA A 74 -6.12 10.86 -6.64
CA ALA A 74 -7.12 10.84 -7.71
C ALA A 74 -8.41 10.15 -7.29
N HIS A 75 -8.55 9.80 -6.01
CA HIS A 75 -9.73 9.14 -5.45
C HIS A 75 -10.02 7.80 -6.12
N LEU A 76 -8.96 7.05 -6.41
CA LEU A 76 -9.09 5.77 -7.09
C LEU A 76 -9.08 4.58 -6.14
N VAL A 77 -8.86 4.82 -4.85
CA VAL A 77 -8.88 3.79 -3.82
C VAL A 77 -10.17 3.94 -3.04
N SER A 78 -11.03 2.91 -3.06
CA SER A 78 -12.33 3.02 -2.42
C SER A 78 -12.25 2.82 -0.91
N HIS A 79 -11.25 2.09 -0.44
CA HIS A 79 -11.08 1.86 1.00
C HIS A 79 -9.61 1.60 1.29
N VAL A 80 -9.13 2.14 2.41
CA VAL A 80 -7.78 1.91 2.90
C VAL A 80 -7.88 1.47 4.35
N SER A 81 -7.23 0.38 4.69
CA SER A 81 -7.09 -0.01 6.10
C SER A 81 -5.62 -0.06 6.46
N ILE A 82 -5.30 0.40 7.66
CA ILE A 82 -3.94 0.38 8.19
C ILE A 82 -4.03 -0.35 9.52
N SER A 83 -3.23 -1.41 9.65
CA SER A 83 -3.23 -2.19 10.90
C SER A 83 -1.79 -2.47 11.31
N PRO A 84 -1.55 -2.68 12.62
CA PRO A 84 -0.22 -3.06 13.05
C PRO A 84 0.21 -4.36 12.40
N GLY A 85 1.45 -4.38 11.93
CA GLY A 85 1.98 -5.56 11.37
C GLY A 85 2.87 -6.24 12.37
N ALA A 86 2.34 -7.03 13.21
CA ALA A 86 3.13 -7.72 14.20
C ALA A 86 3.95 -8.82 13.53
N GLY A 87 4.77 -8.51 12.68
CA GLY A 87 5.65 -9.32 11.94
C GLY A 87 5.39 -10.82 11.93
N ASP A 88 5.39 -11.39 13.07
CA ASP A 88 5.22 -12.82 13.23
C ASP A 88 3.81 -13.29 12.95
N SER A 89 2.88 -12.40 12.80
CA SER A 89 1.50 -12.78 12.51
C SER A 89 1.21 -12.88 11.02
N PHE A 90 2.18 -12.58 10.16
CA PHE A 90 1.96 -12.63 8.74
C PHE A 90 2.44 -13.95 8.19
N PRO A 91 1.60 -14.69 7.48
CA PRO A 91 2.04 -15.96 6.93
C PRO A 91 3.27 -15.84 6.04
N GLY A 92 3.41 -14.77 5.33
CA GLY A 92 4.54 -14.60 4.46
C GLY A 92 5.85 -14.38 5.18
N PHE A 93 5.78 -14.03 6.47
CA PHE A 93 6.94 -13.82 7.27
C PHE A 93 7.18 -14.90 8.24
N ALA A 94 6.34 -15.73 8.29
CA ALA A 94 6.40 -16.67 9.26
C ALA A 94 7.47 -17.46 9.16
N THR A 95 7.93 -17.29 9.11
CA THR A 95 8.80 -17.75 9.05
C THR A 95 9.24 -18.04 9.78
N HIS A 96 8.79 -17.86 10.03
CA HIS A 96 9.26 -18.11 10.93
C HIS A 96 8.95 -19.24 11.21
#